data_75f1b0c80dbfe65fa5530cf6e2cbfef4
#
_entry.id   75f1b0c80dbfe65fa5530cf6e2cbfef4
#
_cell.length_a   1.000
_cell.length_b   1.000
_cell.length_c   1.000
_cell.angle_alpha   90.00
_cell.angle_beta   90.00
_cell.angle_gamma   90.00
#
_symmetry.space_group_name_H-M   'P 1'
#
loop_
_entity.id
_entity.type
_entity.pdbx_description
1 polymer ?
#
loop_
_entity_poly.entity_id
_entity_poly.type
_entity_poly.pdbx_seq_one_letter_code
_entity_poly.pdbx_strand_id
1 'polypeptide(L)'
;MGRVVARIDVPGIHVLKTYSPPVTALAGLTIDGAARHGKFLDLTCVTKAAGDLHVIVHLARSGWIRWRDSAPGAASRLRKGPMAARLILDDGSGLDITEAGTKKSLAIYIVAVPSLVSGIARLGPDPLQPEFTEAVFADILTLAGRSQIKGVLRSQSNIAGIGNAYSDEILHAAKMSPFKPATMTADETSRLYAALQSTLRGAIARADGLSASELKKEKKSGMQVHGRTGLACPVCGDTIRQVIFTDSSFQYCPTCQTGGKPLADRVLSRLLK
;
A
#
# COMPACT_ATOMS: atom_id res chain seq x y z
N MET A 1 -14.34 13.58 -10.45
CA MET A 1 -14.08 14.96 -10.01
C MET A 1 -15.31 15.80 -10.28
N GLY A 2 -15.53 16.90 -9.52
CA GLY A 2 -16.66 17.81 -9.67
C GLY A 2 -18.01 17.30 -9.12
N ARG A 3 -18.04 16.12 -8.49
CA ARG A 3 -19.25 15.59 -7.88
C ARG A 3 -19.36 16.04 -6.42
N VAL A 4 -20.61 16.26 -5.97
CA VAL A 4 -20.90 16.69 -4.61
C VAL A 4 -21.11 15.47 -3.70
N VAL A 5 -20.53 15.50 -2.51
CA VAL A 5 -20.76 14.48 -1.49
C VAL A 5 -22.18 14.65 -0.94
N ALA A 6 -23.05 13.68 -1.20
CA ALA A 6 -24.39 13.68 -0.60
C ALA A 6 -24.32 13.24 0.88
N ARG A 7 -23.56 12.16 1.16
CA ARG A 7 -23.29 11.69 2.52
C ARG A 7 -22.19 10.64 2.54
N ILE A 8 -21.66 10.36 3.72
CA ILE A 8 -20.81 9.20 3.99
C ILE A 8 -21.42 8.39 5.15
N ASP A 9 -21.63 7.11 4.92
CA ASP A 9 -22.12 6.17 5.93
C ASP A 9 -20.95 5.37 6.47
N VAL A 10 -20.73 5.39 7.80
CA VAL A 10 -19.66 4.66 8.49
C VAL A 10 -20.28 3.71 9.52
N PRO A 11 -20.64 2.47 9.13
CA PRO A 11 -21.32 1.53 10.02
C PRO A 11 -20.48 1.07 11.20
N GLY A 12 -19.15 1.10 11.06
CA GLY A 12 -18.23 0.72 12.11
C GLY A 12 -17.42 1.92 12.60
N ILE A 13 -17.77 2.49 13.75
CA ILE A 13 -17.07 3.68 14.29
C ILE A 13 -15.56 3.46 14.45
N HIS A 14 -15.11 2.23 14.62
CA HIS A 14 -13.69 1.88 14.80
C HIS A 14 -12.81 2.22 13.59
N VAL A 15 -13.38 2.36 12.37
CA VAL A 15 -12.60 2.74 11.18
C VAL A 15 -12.36 4.25 11.13
N LEU A 16 -13.24 5.06 11.73
CA LEU A 16 -13.09 6.52 11.79
C LEU A 16 -12.10 6.88 12.90
N LYS A 17 -11.05 7.59 12.56
CA LYS A 17 -9.93 7.94 13.49
C LYS A 17 -9.95 9.39 13.92
N THR A 18 -10.80 10.22 13.31
CA THR A 18 -11.02 11.62 13.67
C THR A 18 -12.50 11.86 13.91
N TYR A 19 -12.82 12.76 14.84
CA TYR A 19 -14.19 13.12 15.20
C TYR A 19 -14.47 14.62 15.00
N SER A 20 -13.42 15.39 14.79
CA SER A 20 -13.49 16.81 14.45
C SER A 20 -12.49 17.07 13.33
N PRO A 21 -12.97 17.51 12.16
CA PRO A 21 -14.38 17.72 11.76
C PRO A 21 -15.20 16.43 11.79
N PRO A 22 -16.51 16.50 12.06
CA PRO A 22 -17.37 15.33 12.01
C PRO A 22 -17.57 14.83 10.58
N VAL A 23 -17.88 13.56 10.40
CA VAL A 23 -18.10 12.95 9.08
C VAL A 23 -19.21 13.65 8.29
N THR A 24 -20.20 14.21 8.96
CA THR A 24 -21.30 14.96 8.35
C THR A 24 -20.88 16.29 7.73
N ALA A 25 -19.71 16.83 8.12
CA ALA A 25 -19.16 18.05 7.52
C ALA A 25 -18.79 17.90 6.04
N LEU A 26 -18.70 16.66 5.53
CA LEU A 26 -18.44 16.41 4.12
C LEU A 26 -19.67 16.60 3.22
N ALA A 27 -20.87 16.56 3.78
CA ALA A 27 -22.10 16.72 3.00
C ALA A 27 -22.16 18.10 2.34
N GLY A 28 -22.43 18.15 1.05
CA GLY A 28 -22.48 19.37 0.26
C GLY A 28 -21.12 19.85 -0.27
N LEU A 29 -19.99 19.20 0.12
CA LEU A 29 -18.67 19.53 -0.44
C LEU A 29 -18.48 18.86 -1.81
N THR A 30 -17.72 19.51 -2.68
CA THR A 30 -17.37 19.00 -4.01
C THR A 30 -16.03 18.25 -3.95
N ILE A 31 -15.96 17.04 -4.50
CA ILE A 31 -14.69 16.33 -4.68
C ILE A 31 -13.93 16.99 -5.84
N ASP A 32 -12.86 17.70 -5.50
CA ASP A 32 -12.04 18.46 -6.45
C ASP A 32 -10.74 17.73 -6.80
N GLY A 33 -10.21 16.90 -5.91
CA GLY A 33 -8.95 16.21 -6.12
C GLY A 33 -8.88 14.82 -5.52
N ALA A 34 -7.95 14.03 -6.05
CA ALA A 34 -7.52 12.77 -5.47
C ALA A 34 -5.99 12.69 -5.51
N ALA A 35 -5.39 12.35 -4.39
CA ALA A 35 -3.94 12.21 -4.24
C ALA A 35 -3.58 10.93 -3.47
N ARG A 36 -2.28 10.65 -3.41
CA ARG A 36 -1.73 9.54 -2.64
C ARG A 36 -0.55 10.01 -1.80
N HIS A 37 -0.57 9.69 -0.53
CA HIS A 37 0.54 9.87 0.40
C HIS A 37 1.00 8.48 0.88
N GLY A 38 2.05 7.94 0.27
CA GLY A 38 2.49 6.58 0.53
C GLY A 38 1.36 5.55 0.30
N LYS A 39 0.84 4.95 1.37
CA LYS A 39 -0.30 4.00 1.35
C LYS A 39 -1.64 4.62 1.75
N PHE A 40 -1.68 5.94 1.91
CA PHE A 40 -2.89 6.68 2.18
C PHE A 40 -3.45 7.25 0.88
N LEU A 41 -4.74 7.06 0.66
CA LEU A 41 -5.50 7.71 -0.40
C LEU A 41 -6.12 8.97 0.17
N ASP A 42 -6.15 10.05 -0.58
CA ASP A 42 -6.64 11.35 -0.19
C ASP A 42 -7.66 11.83 -1.21
N LEU A 43 -8.86 12.15 -0.77
CA LEU A 43 -9.88 12.84 -1.56
C LEU A 43 -10.03 14.24 -1.00
N THR A 44 -9.71 15.24 -1.81
CA THR A 44 -9.88 16.66 -1.46
C THR A 44 -11.32 17.07 -1.73
N CYS A 45 -12.00 17.53 -0.67
CA CYS A 45 -13.38 18.01 -0.72
C CYS A 45 -13.40 19.48 -0.44
N VAL A 46 -13.87 20.27 -1.39
CA VAL A 46 -13.81 21.74 -1.36
C VAL A 46 -15.20 22.36 -1.21
N THR A 47 -15.23 23.55 -0.62
CA THR A 47 -16.42 24.43 -0.58
C THR A 47 -16.02 25.87 -0.79
N LYS A 48 -16.95 26.69 -1.31
CA LYS A 48 -16.74 28.12 -1.48
C LYS A 48 -16.73 28.91 -0.18
N ALA A 49 -17.24 28.34 0.91
CA ALA A 49 -17.53 29.08 2.15
C ALA A 49 -16.67 28.70 3.36
N ALA A 50 -16.11 27.48 3.37
CA ALA A 50 -15.28 26.98 4.48
C ALA A 50 -14.04 26.27 3.90
N GLY A 51 -12.94 26.22 4.61
CA GLY A 51 -11.71 25.60 4.13
C GLY A 51 -11.91 24.15 3.65
N ASP A 52 -10.96 23.65 2.87
CA ASP A 52 -10.99 22.32 2.30
C ASP A 52 -10.94 21.24 3.38
N LEU A 53 -11.59 20.12 3.11
CA LEU A 53 -11.50 18.91 3.93
C LEU A 53 -10.92 17.76 3.09
N HIS A 54 -10.14 16.93 3.75
CA HIS A 54 -9.53 15.76 3.16
C HIS A 54 -10.13 14.49 3.78
N VAL A 55 -10.59 13.57 2.93
CA VAL A 55 -10.96 12.21 3.34
C VAL A 55 -9.76 11.31 3.09
N ILE A 56 -9.04 10.99 4.14
CA ILE A 56 -7.85 10.16 4.06
C ILE A 56 -8.22 8.71 4.38
N VAL A 57 -7.89 7.78 3.49
CA VAL A 57 -8.20 6.36 3.63
C VAL A 57 -6.91 5.52 3.60
N HIS A 58 -6.69 4.73 4.65
CA HIS A 58 -5.65 3.72 4.69
C HIS A 58 -6.27 2.33 4.64
N LEU A 59 -6.08 1.60 3.54
CA LEU A 59 -6.72 0.31 3.28
C LEU A 59 -6.16 -0.86 4.10
N ALA A 60 -5.06 -0.67 4.81
CA ALA A 60 -4.39 -1.70 5.57
C ALA A 60 -4.06 -2.95 4.73
N ARG A 61 -4.31 -4.18 5.27
CA ARG A 61 -3.96 -5.44 4.58
C ARG A 61 -5.08 -5.98 3.69
N SER A 62 -6.33 -5.76 4.08
CA SER A 62 -7.51 -6.40 3.49
C SER A 62 -8.60 -5.41 3.09
N GLY A 63 -8.31 -4.12 3.15
CA GLY A 63 -9.20 -3.06 2.68
C GLY A 63 -9.25 -3.01 1.15
N TRP A 64 -10.41 -2.64 0.65
CA TRP A 64 -10.65 -2.49 -0.78
C TRP A 64 -11.63 -1.35 -1.04
N ILE A 65 -11.46 -0.64 -2.15
CA ILE A 65 -12.39 0.39 -2.64
C ILE A 65 -13.02 -0.11 -3.93
N ARG A 66 -14.34 0.09 -4.05
CA ARG A 66 -15.10 -0.25 -5.25
C ARG A 66 -15.99 0.93 -5.63
N TRP A 67 -15.93 1.31 -6.88
CA TRP A 67 -16.89 2.24 -7.47
C TRP A 67 -18.26 1.59 -7.62
N ARG A 68 -19.31 2.39 -7.48
CA ARG A 68 -20.70 2.05 -7.71
C ARG A 68 -21.34 3.13 -8.59
N ASP A 69 -21.89 2.73 -9.72
CA ASP A 69 -22.64 3.63 -10.59
C ASP A 69 -23.99 4.04 -9.98
N SER A 70 -24.56 3.20 -9.11
CA SER A 70 -25.72 3.48 -8.31
C SER A 70 -25.54 2.91 -6.93
N ALA A 71 -25.52 3.79 -5.92
CA ALA A 71 -25.52 3.38 -4.51
C ALA A 71 -26.93 2.95 -4.10
N PRO A 72 -27.09 1.86 -3.33
CA PRO A 72 -28.39 1.51 -2.77
C PRO A 72 -28.94 2.65 -1.93
N GLY A 73 -30.23 2.97 -2.09
CA GLY A 73 -30.89 4.03 -1.36
C GLY A 73 -30.76 3.90 0.17
N ALA A 74 -31.12 4.96 0.91
CA ALA A 74 -30.97 5.07 2.37
C ALA A 74 -31.59 3.92 3.17
N ALA A 75 -32.59 3.23 2.62
CA ALA A 75 -33.26 2.08 3.24
C ALA A 75 -32.47 0.76 3.14
N SER A 76 -31.40 0.69 2.34
CA SER A 76 -30.54 -0.49 2.32
C SER A 76 -29.72 -0.52 3.62
N ARG A 77 -30.22 -1.25 4.62
CA ARG A 77 -29.48 -1.53 5.86
C ARG A 77 -28.10 -2.02 5.46
N LEU A 78 -27.06 -1.31 5.92
CA LEU A 78 -25.67 -1.77 5.82
C LEU A 78 -25.64 -3.14 6.51
N ARG A 79 -25.71 -4.20 5.72
CA ARG A 79 -25.79 -5.59 6.23
C ARG A 79 -24.51 -5.89 7.01
N LYS A 80 -24.62 -6.77 8.02
CA LYS A 80 -23.46 -7.40 8.66
C LYS A 80 -22.56 -7.95 7.57
N GLY A 81 -21.37 -7.37 7.38
CA GLY A 81 -20.46 -7.72 6.30
C GLY A 81 -19.15 -6.92 6.38
N PRO A 82 -18.32 -7.00 5.35
CA PRO A 82 -17.03 -6.31 5.31
C PRO A 82 -17.12 -4.80 5.07
N MET A 83 -18.32 -4.20 5.07
CA MET A 83 -18.53 -2.77 4.81
C MET A 83 -17.89 -1.94 5.94
N ALA A 84 -16.92 -1.10 5.58
CA ALA A 84 -16.27 -0.16 6.49
C ALA A 84 -16.85 1.24 6.36
N ALA A 85 -17.04 1.72 5.12
CA ALA A 85 -17.71 2.99 4.84
C ALA A 85 -18.30 2.97 3.43
N ARG A 86 -19.26 3.88 3.18
CA ARG A 86 -19.83 4.16 1.87
C ARG A 86 -19.93 5.66 1.67
N LEU A 87 -19.23 6.17 0.67
CA LEU A 87 -19.38 7.55 0.19
C LEU A 87 -20.45 7.55 -0.91
N ILE A 88 -21.44 8.43 -0.80
CA ILE A 88 -22.53 8.58 -1.76
C ILE A 88 -22.43 9.98 -2.34
N LEU A 89 -22.52 10.09 -3.65
CA LEU A 89 -22.47 11.32 -4.42
C LEU A 89 -23.88 11.80 -4.79
N ASP A 90 -23.97 13.03 -5.28
CA ASP A 90 -25.21 13.72 -5.63
C ASP A 90 -26.00 13.04 -6.76
N ASP A 91 -25.33 12.33 -7.66
CA ASP A 91 -25.96 11.55 -8.74
C ASP A 91 -26.35 10.13 -8.33
N GLY A 92 -26.19 9.76 -7.06
CA GLY A 92 -26.43 8.43 -6.54
C GLY A 92 -25.32 7.43 -6.77
N SER A 93 -24.24 7.80 -7.46
CA SER A 93 -23.03 6.98 -7.54
C SER A 93 -22.21 7.05 -6.25
N GLY A 94 -21.10 6.32 -6.15
CA GLY A 94 -20.25 6.42 -4.96
C GLY A 94 -19.18 5.36 -4.82
N LEU A 95 -18.57 5.33 -3.63
CA LEU A 95 -17.48 4.42 -3.30
C LEU A 95 -17.88 3.53 -2.11
N ASP A 96 -17.78 2.22 -2.30
CA ASP A 96 -17.82 1.24 -1.22
C ASP A 96 -16.40 0.97 -0.72
N ILE A 97 -16.16 1.23 0.55
CA ILE A 97 -14.91 0.90 1.24
C ILE A 97 -15.19 -0.30 2.13
N THR A 98 -14.48 -1.40 1.87
CA THR A 98 -14.69 -2.68 2.55
C THR A 98 -13.41 -3.19 3.16
N GLU A 99 -13.50 -3.96 4.24
CA GLU A 99 -12.37 -4.66 4.84
C GLU A 99 -12.74 -6.13 5.10
N ALA A 100 -12.16 -7.02 4.27
CA ALA A 100 -12.27 -8.46 4.46
C ALA A 100 -11.29 -8.94 5.54
N GLY A 101 -11.59 -10.07 6.19
CA GLY A 101 -10.72 -10.63 7.22
C GLY A 101 -11.13 -10.28 8.65
N THR A 102 -10.55 -10.98 9.61
CA THR A 102 -10.90 -10.92 11.03
C THR A 102 -10.21 -9.76 11.75
N LYS A 103 -8.95 -9.47 11.41
CA LYS A 103 -8.19 -8.36 12.01
C LYS A 103 -8.48 -7.07 11.26
N LYS A 104 -9.28 -6.20 11.88
CA LYS A 104 -9.67 -4.91 11.32
C LYS A 104 -8.62 -3.84 11.62
N SER A 105 -8.13 -3.15 10.60
CA SER A 105 -7.10 -2.11 10.71
C SER A 105 -7.20 -1.01 9.64
N LEU A 106 -8.25 -1.05 8.82
CA LEU A 106 -8.60 0.04 7.91
C LEU A 106 -8.84 1.32 8.73
N ALA A 107 -8.39 2.45 8.23
CA ALA A 107 -8.53 3.73 8.89
C ALA A 107 -9.02 4.80 7.92
N ILE A 108 -9.96 5.61 8.40
CA ILE A 108 -10.50 6.78 7.69
C ILE A 108 -10.31 7.99 8.60
N TYR A 109 -9.79 9.06 8.04
CA TYR A 109 -9.59 10.34 8.72
C TYR A 109 -10.30 11.43 7.93
N ILE A 110 -10.87 12.41 8.63
CA ILE A 110 -11.36 13.65 8.06
C ILE A 110 -10.57 14.77 8.71
N VAL A 111 -9.82 15.49 7.91
CA VAL A 111 -8.85 16.51 8.38
C VAL A 111 -8.85 17.71 7.45
N ALA A 112 -8.46 18.87 7.99
CA ALA A 112 -8.29 20.08 7.19
C ALA A 112 -7.04 20.06 6.30
N VAL A 113 -5.98 19.33 6.72
CA VAL A 113 -4.76 19.14 5.93
C VAL A 113 -4.23 17.73 6.16
N PRO A 114 -3.69 17.04 5.12
CA PRO A 114 -3.22 15.66 5.23
C PRO A 114 -2.16 15.42 6.31
N SER A 115 -1.31 16.40 6.58
CA SER A 115 -0.22 16.32 7.57
C SER A 115 -0.71 16.15 9.01
N LEU A 116 -1.99 16.44 9.31
CA LEU A 116 -2.58 16.12 10.61
C LEU A 116 -2.73 14.61 10.86
N VAL A 117 -2.67 13.81 9.82
CA VAL A 117 -2.62 12.35 9.97
C VAL A 117 -1.18 11.96 10.30
N SER A 118 -0.93 11.54 11.54
CA SER A 118 0.43 11.23 12.04
C SER A 118 1.19 10.20 11.19
N GLY A 119 0.46 9.29 10.53
CA GLY A 119 1.04 8.35 9.58
C GLY A 119 1.56 9.02 8.30
N ILE A 120 0.91 10.08 7.84
CA ILE A 120 1.35 10.88 6.67
C ILE A 120 2.52 11.80 7.08
N ALA A 121 2.41 12.47 8.21
CA ALA A 121 3.43 13.40 8.69
C ALA A 121 4.83 12.77 8.87
N ARG A 122 4.89 11.45 9.05
CA ARG A 122 6.13 10.69 9.25
C ARG A 122 6.60 9.93 8.01
N LEU A 123 5.99 10.15 6.85
CA LEU A 123 6.42 9.50 5.62
C LEU A 123 7.78 10.01 5.17
N GLY A 124 8.62 9.08 4.77
CA GLY A 124 9.82 9.38 4.00
C GLY A 124 9.47 9.77 2.55
N PRO A 125 10.48 10.03 1.72
CA PRO A 125 10.27 10.41 0.34
C PRO A 125 9.50 9.33 -0.44
N ASP A 126 8.67 9.77 -1.37
CA ASP A 126 7.91 8.88 -2.25
C ASP A 126 8.76 8.47 -3.45
N PRO A 127 8.98 7.17 -3.67
CA PRO A 127 9.86 6.68 -4.72
C PRO A 127 9.37 6.95 -6.15
N LEU A 128 8.15 7.41 -6.32
CA LEU A 128 7.58 7.74 -7.62
C LEU A 128 7.67 9.24 -7.96
N GLN A 129 8.09 10.08 -7.02
CA GLN A 129 8.30 11.50 -7.25
C GLN A 129 9.65 11.77 -7.92
N PRO A 130 9.78 12.82 -8.74
CA PRO A 130 11.03 13.18 -9.41
C PRO A 130 12.18 13.43 -8.45
N GLU A 131 11.90 13.94 -7.26
CA GLU A 131 12.88 14.26 -6.21
C GLU A 131 13.51 13.01 -5.59
N PHE A 132 12.91 11.83 -5.76
CA PHE A 132 13.50 10.56 -5.31
C PHE A 132 14.55 10.08 -6.29
N THR A 133 15.71 10.70 -6.22
CA THR A 133 16.87 10.35 -7.05
C THR A 133 17.65 9.16 -6.47
N GLU A 134 18.58 8.61 -7.26
CA GLU A 134 19.50 7.57 -6.79
C GLU A 134 20.36 8.07 -5.61
N ALA A 135 20.76 9.35 -5.62
CA ALA A 135 21.52 9.96 -4.52
C ALA A 135 20.68 9.98 -3.22
N VAL A 136 19.42 10.41 -3.28
CA VAL A 136 18.51 10.36 -2.12
C VAL A 136 18.35 8.93 -1.60
N PHE A 137 18.25 7.96 -2.49
CA PHE A 137 18.18 6.55 -2.11
C PHE A 137 19.45 6.05 -1.44
N ALA A 138 20.63 6.42 -1.97
CA ALA A 138 21.92 6.08 -1.38
C ALA A 138 22.08 6.65 0.04
N ASP A 139 21.63 7.88 0.27
CA ASP A 139 21.64 8.51 1.60
C ASP A 139 20.76 7.73 2.60
N ILE A 140 19.58 7.31 2.17
CA ILE A 140 18.68 6.46 2.99
C ILE A 140 19.37 5.14 3.37
N LEU A 141 20.05 4.49 2.43
CA LEU A 141 20.78 3.24 2.69
C LEU A 141 21.95 3.47 3.64
N THR A 142 22.68 4.57 3.48
CA THR A 142 23.80 4.96 4.35
C THR A 142 23.31 5.17 5.78
N LEU A 143 22.22 5.91 5.98
CA LEU A 143 21.61 6.13 7.29
C LEU A 143 21.07 4.83 7.92
N ALA A 144 20.58 3.90 7.09
CA ALA A 144 20.09 2.61 7.57
C ALA A 144 21.21 1.65 7.99
N GLY A 145 22.44 1.84 7.49
CA GLY A 145 23.65 1.13 7.88
C GLY A 145 23.51 -0.40 7.77
N ARG A 146 23.66 -1.11 8.87
CA ARG A 146 23.60 -2.58 8.93
C ARG A 146 22.18 -3.16 8.96
N SER A 147 21.14 -2.34 8.90
CA SER A 147 19.75 -2.81 8.84
C SER A 147 19.52 -3.68 7.61
N GLN A 148 18.68 -4.71 7.75
CA GLN A 148 18.34 -5.57 6.61
C GLN A 148 17.56 -4.79 5.55
N ILE A 149 17.98 -4.89 4.30
CA ILE A 149 17.46 -4.09 3.19
C ILE A 149 15.95 -4.24 3.00
N LYS A 150 15.38 -5.43 3.22
CA LYS A 150 13.92 -5.61 3.15
C LYS A 150 13.20 -4.76 4.19
N GLY A 151 13.76 -4.65 5.40
CA GLY A 151 13.23 -3.79 6.46
C GLY A 151 13.27 -2.31 6.06
N VAL A 152 14.39 -1.87 5.48
CA VAL A 152 14.58 -0.49 5.00
C VAL A 152 13.56 -0.14 3.93
N LEU A 153 13.38 -0.98 2.92
CA LEU A 153 12.39 -0.79 1.84
C LEU A 153 10.94 -0.72 2.35
N ARG A 154 10.60 -1.44 3.43
CA ARG A 154 9.25 -1.48 3.99
C ARG A 154 8.94 -0.38 4.99
N SER A 155 9.97 0.27 5.54
CA SER A 155 9.82 1.36 6.51
C SER A 155 9.23 2.58 5.81
N GLN A 156 8.01 2.95 6.20
CA GLN A 156 7.32 4.09 5.57
C GLN A 156 7.99 5.43 5.89
N SER A 157 8.77 5.52 6.97
CA SER A 157 9.58 6.70 7.31
C SER A 157 10.88 6.78 6.51
N ASN A 158 11.34 5.68 5.91
CA ASN A 158 12.48 5.69 5.02
C ASN A 158 12.04 5.92 3.57
N ILE A 159 11.05 5.14 3.10
CA ILE A 159 10.54 5.19 1.73
C ILE A 159 9.02 4.98 1.80
N ALA A 160 8.26 5.96 1.36
CA ALA A 160 6.81 5.90 1.38
C ALA A 160 6.26 4.88 0.36
N GLY A 161 5.16 4.21 0.69
CA GLY A 161 4.36 3.41 -0.23
C GLY A 161 4.77 1.95 -0.40
N ILE A 162 6.04 1.57 -0.24
CA ILE A 162 6.49 0.19 -0.44
C ILE A 162 5.99 -0.71 0.70
N GLY A 163 5.36 -1.82 0.34
CA GLY A 163 4.86 -2.83 1.26
C GLY A 163 5.60 -4.16 1.14
N ASN A 164 5.04 -5.18 1.83
CA ASN A 164 5.66 -6.51 1.85
C ASN A 164 5.77 -7.11 0.44
N ALA A 165 4.71 -7.04 -0.36
CA ALA A 165 4.69 -7.62 -1.69
C ALA A 165 5.75 -6.98 -2.61
N TYR A 166 5.70 -5.66 -2.77
CA TYR A 166 6.64 -4.98 -3.67
C TYR A 166 8.09 -5.01 -3.16
N SER A 167 8.34 -5.11 -1.86
CA SER A 167 9.71 -5.31 -1.38
C SER A 167 10.27 -6.69 -1.75
N ASP A 168 9.42 -7.74 -1.85
CA ASP A 168 9.85 -9.04 -2.40
C ASP A 168 10.20 -8.93 -3.88
N GLU A 169 9.32 -8.31 -4.67
CA GLU A 169 9.49 -8.14 -6.12
C GLU A 169 10.73 -7.31 -6.47
N ILE A 170 10.93 -6.19 -5.78
CA ILE A 170 12.10 -5.30 -5.97
C ILE A 170 13.40 -6.06 -5.69
N LEU A 171 13.45 -6.79 -4.58
CA LEU A 171 14.66 -7.56 -4.22
C LEU A 171 14.89 -8.74 -5.17
N HIS A 172 13.84 -9.36 -5.69
CA HIS A 172 13.97 -10.38 -6.72
C HIS A 172 14.50 -9.79 -8.04
N ALA A 173 13.95 -8.67 -8.50
CA ALA A 173 14.42 -7.97 -9.69
C ALA A 173 15.88 -7.51 -9.56
N ALA A 174 16.28 -7.02 -8.38
CA ALA A 174 17.65 -6.64 -8.05
C ALA A 174 18.60 -7.83 -7.85
N LYS A 175 18.10 -9.07 -7.81
CA LYS A 175 18.86 -10.28 -7.46
C LYS A 175 19.59 -10.16 -6.13
N MET A 176 18.89 -9.64 -5.11
CA MET A 176 19.44 -9.39 -3.78
C MET A 176 18.72 -10.18 -2.70
N SER A 177 19.49 -10.70 -1.75
CA SER A 177 18.96 -11.35 -0.55
C SER A 177 18.14 -10.36 0.29
N PRO A 178 16.93 -10.74 0.77
CA PRO A 178 16.15 -9.93 1.70
C PRO A 178 16.89 -9.60 3.01
N PHE A 179 17.87 -10.41 3.38
CA PHE A 179 18.69 -10.22 4.60
C PHE A 179 19.99 -9.45 4.36
N LYS A 180 20.27 -9.04 3.12
CA LYS A 180 21.45 -8.22 2.84
C LYS A 180 21.41 -6.94 3.68
N PRO A 181 22.51 -6.52 4.31
CA PRO A 181 22.62 -5.21 4.95
C PRO A 181 22.39 -4.07 3.95
N ALA A 182 21.90 -2.95 4.43
CA ALA A 182 21.73 -1.75 3.59
C ALA A 182 23.06 -1.11 3.19
N THR A 183 24.13 -1.43 3.90
CA THR A 183 25.51 -1.08 3.46
C THR A 183 25.85 -1.84 2.18
N MET A 184 25.95 -1.11 1.08
CA MET A 184 26.14 -1.63 -0.28
C MET A 184 27.23 -0.87 -1.03
N THR A 185 27.76 -1.50 -2.09
CA THR A 185 28.59 -0.79 -3.07
C THR A 185 27.72 0.14 -3.92
N ALA A 186 28.35 1.09 -4.63
CA ALA A 186 27.65 1.97 -5.57
C ALA A 186 26.88 1.17 -6.63
N ASP A 187 27.49 0.15 -7.22
CA ASP A 187 26.86 -0.71 -8.23
C ASP A 187 25.63 -1.46 -7.69
N GLU A 188 25.72 -1.93 -6.44
CA GLU A 188 24.59 -2.61 -5.79
C GLU A 188 23.44 -1.63 -5.51
N THR A 189 23.77 -0.41 -5.09
CA THR A 189 22.80 0.67 -4.87
C THR A 189 22.11 1.05 -6.17
N SER A 190 22.85 1.26 -7.24
CA SER A 190 22.34 1.60 -8.57
C SER A 190 21.39 0.49 -9.09
N ARG A 191 21.82 -0.78 -8.99
CA ARG A 191 21.00 -1.93 -9.39
C ARG A 191 19.71 -2.01 -8.60
N LEU A 192 19.76 -1.79 -7.28
CA LEU A 192 18.57 -1.82 -6.43
C LEU A 192 17.63 -0.65 -6.73
N TYR A 193 18.18 0.54 -6.94
CA TYR A 193 17.40 1.72 -7.33
C TYR A 193 16.68 1.51 -8.68
N ALA A 194 17.40 1.02 -9.68
CA ALA A 194 16.81 0.70 -10.98
C ALA A 194 15.69 -0.35 -10.87
N ALA A 195 15.92 -1.41 -10.09
CA ALA A 195 14.90 -2.44 -9.83
C ALA A 195 13.67 -1.88 -9.10
N LEU A 196 13.86 -0.98 -8.13
CA LEU A 196 12.78 -0.30 -7.41
C LEU A 196 11.93 0.52 -8.39
N GLN A 197 12.57 1.38 -9.19
CA GLN A 197 11.88 2.24 -10.16
C GLN A 197 11.12 1.42 -11.20
N SER A 198 11.77 0.44 -11.82
CA SER A 198 11.17 -0.39 -12.87
C SER A 198 10.00 -1.23 -12.33
N THR A 199 10.14 -1.82 -11.14
CA THR A 199 9.09 -2.64 -10.53
C THR A 199 7.84 -1.82 -10.22
N LEU A 200 8.00 -0.63 -9.61
CA LEU A 200 6.86 0.21 -9.23
C LEU A 200 6.18 0.83 -10.45
N ARG A 201 6.96 1.40 -11.37
CA ARG A 201 6.40 1.99 -12.62
C ARG A 201 5.73 0.94 -13.49
N GLY A 202 6.34 -0.25 -13.62
CA GLY A 202 5.73 -1.35 -14.35
C GLY A 202 4.42 -1.83 -13.73
N ALA A 203 4.32 -1.86 -12.40
CA ALA A 203 3.07 -2.20 -11.72
C ALA A 203 1.96 -1.16 -11.96
N ILE A 204 2.30 0.12 -11.97
CA ILE A 204 1.35 1.20 -12.27
C ILE A 204 0.89 1.08 -13.72
N ALA A 205 1.81 0.93 -14.67
CA ALA A 205 1.48 0.80 -16.09
C ALA A 205 0.54 -0.39 -16.39
N ARG A 206 0.74 -1.53 -15.70
CA ARG A 206 -0.18 -2.69 -15.84
C ARG A 206 -1.53 -2.47 -15.18
N ALA A 207 -1.62 -1.59 -14.20
CA ALA A 207 -2.85 -1.27 -13.49
C ALA A 207 -3.66 -0.17 -14.17
N ASP A 208 -3.06 0.57 -15.08
CA ASP A 208 -3.70 1.71 -15.76
C ASP A 208 -4.91 1.27 -16.57
N GLY A 209 -6.01 2.01 -16.46
CA GLY A 209 -7.27 1.74 -17.12
C GLY A 209 -8.06 0.53 -16.62
N LEU A 210 -7.53 -0.24 -15.65
CA LEU A 210 -8.23 -1.41 -15.12
C LEU A 210 -9.33 -1.04 -14.11
N SER A 211 -10.44 -1.76 -14.18
CA SER A 211 -11.49 -1.69 -13.14
C SER A 211 -10.98 -2.22 -11.78
N ALA A 212 -11.63 -1.83 -10.69
CA ALA A 212 -11.27 -2.28 -9.35
C ALA A 212 -11.26 -3.81 -9.19
N SER A 213 -12.11 -4.54 -9.92
CA SER A 213 -12.14 -6.02 -9.92
C SER A 213 -10.94 -6.62 -10.65
N GLU A 214 -10.51 -5.99 -11.74
CA GLU A 214 -9.36 -6.43 -12.55
C GLU A 214 -8.03 -6.14 -11.84
N LEU A 215 -7.92 -5.00 -11.13
CA LEU A 215 -6.74 -4.65 -10.34
C LEU A 215 -6.31 -5.74 -9.35
N LYS A 216 -7.28 -6.42 -8.72
CA LYS A 216 -6.97 -7.51 -7.79
C LYS A 216 -6.39 -8.72 -8.50
N LYS A 217 -6.91 -9.05 -9.68
CA LYS A 217 -6.43 -10.16 -10.53
C LYS A 217 -5.06 -9.84 -11.09
N GLU A 218 -4.89 -8.64 -11.65
CA GLU A 218 -3.62 -8.14 -12.19
C GLU A 218 -2.52 -8.18 -11.13
N LYS A 219 -2.76 -7.61 -9.95
CA LYS A 219 -1.80 -7.65 -8.84
C LYS A 219 -1.34 -9.06 -8.52
N LYS A 220 -2.25 -10.04 -8.51
CA LYS A 220 -1.90 -11.45 -8.24
C LYS A 220 -1.10 -12.07 -9.37
N SER A 221 -1.46 -11.84 -10.62
CA SER A 221 -0.79 -12.42 -11.80
C SER A 221 0.54 -11.74 -12.12
N GLY A 222 0.69 -10.47 -11.81
CA GLY A 222 1.91 -9.69 -12.06
C GLY A 222 3.07 -9.94 -11.10
N MET A 223 2.84 -10.69 -9.99
CA MET A 223 3.91 -11.00 -9.01
C MET A 223 4.80 -12.14 -9.49
N GLN A 224 6.12 -11.96 -9.31
CA GLN A 224 7.14 -12.94 -9.71
C GLN A 224 7.49 -13.92 -8.58
N VAL A 225 7.54 -13.44 -7.34
CA VAL A 225 7.87 -14.25 -6.16
C VAL A 225 6.83 -14.14 -5.04
N HIS A 226 6.23 -12.95 -4.84
CA HIS A 226 5.30 -12.75 -3.73
C HIS A 226 4.00 -13.55 -3.92
N GLY A 227 3.64 -14.35 -2.91
CA GLY A 227 2.48 -15.25 -2.96
C GLY A 227 2.67 -16.47 -3.86
N ARG A 228 3.91 -16.81 -4.27
CA ARG A 228 4.23 -17.89 -5.20
C ARG A 228 5.08 -19.01 -4.58
N THR A 229 5.07 -19.14 -3.27
CA THR A 229 5.79 -20.21 -2.55
C THR A 229 5.48 -21.58 -3.13
N GLY A 230 6.51 -22.37 -3.40
CA GLY A 230 6.39 -23.71 -3.98
C GLY A 230 6.26 -23.73 -5.51
N LEU A 231 6.07 -22.58 -6.16
CA LEU A 231 6.02 -22.49 -7.62
C LEU A 231 7.42 -22.23 -8.21
N ALA A 232 7.58 -22.54 -9.50
CA ALA A 232 8.80 -22.24 -10.23
C ALA A 232 9.02 -20.71 -10.36
N CYS A 233 10.25 -20.28 -10.16
CA CYS A 233 10.69 -18.92 -10.42
C CYS A 233 10.62 -18.65 -11.94
N PRO A 234 9.96 -17.56 -12.39
CA PRO A 234 9.82 -17.30 -13.82
C PRO A 234 11.14 -16.89 -14.50
N VAL A 235 12.19 -16.60 -13.72
CA VAL A 235 13.50 -16.22 -14.24
C VAL A 235 14.46 -17.38 -14.39
N CYS A 236 14.51 -18.30 -13.38
CA CYS A 236 15.53 -19.38 -13.37
C CYS A 236 14.94 -20.80 -13.19
N GLY A 237 13.63 -20.92 -13.00
CA GLY A 237 12.95 -22.22 -12.81
C GLY A 237 13.07 -22.81 -11.40
N ASP A 238 13.94 -22.29 -10.53
CA ASP A 238 14.08 -22.81 -9.16
C ASP A 238 12.82 -22.56 -8.33
N THR A 239 12.62 -23.37 -7.30
CA THR A 239 11.44 -23.27 -6.43
C THR A 239 11.48 -22.03 -5.54
N ILE A 240 10.47 -21.17 -5.64
CA ILE A 240 10.30 -20.01 -4.77
C ILE A 240 10.06 -20.49 -3.33
N ARG A 241 10.84 -19.96 -2.40
CA ARG A 241 10.78 -20.25 -0.97
C ARG A 241 10.24 -19.06 -0.18
N GLN A 242 9.87 -19.33 1.07
CA GLN A 242 9.44 -18.30 2.00
C GLN A 242 10.21 -18.38 3.30
N VAL A 243 10.29 -17.25 4.01
CA VAL A 243 10.69 -17.17 5.42
C VAL A 243 9.48 -16.65 6.21
N ILE A 244 9.15 -17.35 7.28
CA ILE A 244 7.99 -17.05 8.13
C ILE A 244 8.46 -16.35 9.40
N PHE A 245 7.76 -15.29 9.77
CA PHE A 245 7.86 -14.58 11.04
C PHE A 245 6.51 -14.64 11.75
N THR A 246 6.45 -14.23 13.00
CA THR A 246 5.23 -14.27 13.83
C THR A 246 4.01 -13.63 13.14
N ASP A 247 4.19 -12.47 12.47
CA ASP A 247 3.08 -11.70 11.90
C ASP A 247 3.18 -11.50 10.38
N SER A 248 4.19 -12.05 9.74
CA SER A 248 4.44 -11.83 8.32
C SER A 248 5.31 -12.93 7.73
N SER A 249 5.29 -13.03 6.41
CA SER A 249 6.25 -13.83 5.64
C SER A 249 6.75 -13.02 4.47
N PHE A 250 7.88 -13.42 3.90
CA PHE A 250 8.33 -12.94 2.61
C PHE A 250 8.72 -14.11 1.71
N GLN A 251 8.70 -13.86 0.41
CA GLN A 251 9.03 -14.86 -0.60
C GLN A 251 10.28 -14.43 -1.37
N TYR A 252 11.07 -15.41 -1.79
CA TYR A 252 12.31 -15.18 -2.54
C TYR A 252 12.66 -16.41 -3.39
N CYS A 253 13.49 -16.20 -4.42
CA CYS A 253 14.10 -17.28 -5.19
C CYS A 253 15.53 -17.54 -4.70
N PRO A 254 15.87 -18.74 -4.21
CA PRO A 254 17.22 -19.04 -3.72
C PRO A 254 18.29 -18.81 -4.78
N THR A 255 18.11 -19.37 -5.98
CA THR A 255 19.08 -19.23 -7.08
C THR A 255 19.30 -17.77 -7.49
N CYS A 256 18.22 -17.00 -7.69
CA CYS A 256 18.35 -15.60 -8.13
C CYS A 256 18.92 -14.67 -7.05
N GLN A 257 18.63 -14.92 -5.75
CA GLN A 257 18.85 -13.92 -4.70
C GLN A 257 19.91 -14.33 -3.67
N THR A 258 20.19 -15.62 -3.52
CA THR A 258 21.08 -16.12 -2.46
C THR A 258 22.12 -17.15 -2.95
N GLY A 259 22.36 -17.24 -4.28
CA GLY A 259 23.31 -18.16 -4.86
C GLY A 259 22.98 -19.64 -4.58
N GLY A 260 21.71 -19.98 -4.56
CA GLY A 260 21.19 -21.33 -4.29
C GLY A 260 21.07 -21.67 -2.80
N LYS A 261 21.53 -20.81 -1.88
CA LYS A 261 21.51 -21.08 -0.44
C LYS A 261 20.14 -20.73 0.17
N PRO A 262 19.43 -21.67 0.83
CA PRO A 262 18.22 -21.35 1.56
C PRO A 262 18.49 -20.40 2.72
N LEU A 263 17.59 -19.42 2.90
CA LEU A 263 17.63 -18.56 4.07
C LEU A 263 17.08 -19.29 5.29
N ALA A 264 17.68 -19.04 6.46
CA ALA A 264 17.22 -19.64 7.71
C ALA A 264 15.83 -19.12 8.07
N ASP A 265 14.90 -20.03 8.31
CA ASP A 265 13.59 -19.76 8.87
C ASP A 265 13.66 -19.83 10.40
N ARG A 266 13.39 -18.70 11.08
CA ARG A 266 13.47 -18.65 12.56
C ARG A 266 12.40 -19.49 13.26
N VAL A 267 11.30 -19.80 12.57
CA VAL A 267 10.24 -20.66 13.12
C VAL A 267 10.68 -22.11 13.05
N LEU A 268 11.17 -22.56 11.89
CA LEU A 268 11.69 -23.92 11.71
C LEU A 268 12.92 -24.18 12.59
N SER A 269 13.83 -23.22 12.73
CA SER A 269 15.02 -23.37 13.58
C SER A 269 14.73 -23.43 15.09
N ARG A 270 13.54 -23.01 15.54
CA ARG A 270 13.06 -23.20 16.91
C ARG A 270 12.40 -24.56 17.15
N LEU A 271 11.86 -25.17 16.09
CA LEU A 271 11.22 -26.49 16.14
C LEU A 271 12.25 -27.64 16.02
N LEU A 272 13.46 -27.32 15.55
CA LEU A 272 14.55 -28.29 15.39
C LEU A 272 15.58 -28.23 16.55
N LYS A 273 15.32 -27.45 17.60
CA LYS A 273 16.01 -27.48 18.88
C LYS A 273 15.13 -28.16 19.94
#